data_540c0a616d9197830346c7b5898136aa
#
_entry.id   540c0a616d9197830346c7b5898136aa
#
_cell.length_a   1.000
_cell.length_b   1.000
_cell.length_c   1.000
_cell.angle_alpha   90.00
_cell.angle_beta   90.00
_cell.angle_gamma   90.00
#
_symmetry.space_group_name_H-M   'P 1'
#
loop_
_entity.id
_entity.type
_entity.pdbx_description
1 polymer ?
#
loop_
_entity_poly.entity_id
_entity_poly.type
_entity_poly.pdbx_seq_one_letter_code
_entity_poly.pdbx_strand_id
1 'polypeptide(L)'
;MDLDDGPFGEGVLAGIRGSLEREGKHLKWVFSTGSDVWSKSMVLEEEAWAVLQVNANASFALQQALKRGDRSYDPLSAVTLYCASARNQVTTLSVAVPAVMGVVNPILAQLGAESTASFLNSIEGDQTALETALRCPQCLASPFAVEQIDIIPFISPVAFGTLSTGLIFVRPSTPSRHSSYQKCDIAAQRASQCYN
;
A
#
# COMPACT_ATOMS: atom_id res chain seq x y z
N MET A 1 6.24 4.97 3.48
CA MET A 1 7.38 5.87 3.34
C MET A 1 6.89 7.25 3.00
N ASP A 2 7.43 8.29 3.60
CA ASP A 2 7.02 9.68 3.38
C ASP A 2 8.22 10.47 2.85
N LEU A 3 8.03 11.14 1.70
CA LEU A 3 9.01 12.04 1.08
C LEU A 3 8.48 13.47 1.00
N ASP A 4 7.22 13.71 1.42
CA ASP A 4 6.60 15.02 1.44
C ASP A 4 6.90 15.68 2.79
N ASP A 5 7.65 16.77 2.77
CA ASP A 5 7.96 17.55 3.98
C ASP A 5 6.76 18.44 4.42
N GLY A 6 5.57 18.14 3.93
CA GLY A 6 4.34 18.90 4.15
C GLY A 6 3.30 18.20 5.01
N PRO A 7 2.21 18.90 5.33
CA PRO A 7 1.14 18.38 6.19
C PRO A 7 0.42 17.15 5.61
N PHE A 8 0.48 16.94 4.30
CA PHE A 8 -0.15 15.79 3.66
C PHE A 8 0.54 14.48 4.04
N GLY A 9 1.88 14.42 3.97
CA GLY A 9 2.65 13.23 4.37
C GLY A 9 2.42 12.85 5.82
N GLU A 10 2.50 13.84 6.73
CA GLU A 10 2.19 13.63 8.15
C GLU A 10 0.76 13.13 8.36
N GLY A 11 -0.22 13.69 7.63
CA GLY A 11 -1.62 13.29 7.67
C GLY A 11 -1.83 11.84 7.21
N VAL A 12 -1.19 11.41 6.14
CA VAL A 12 -1.24 10.01 5.67
C VAL A 12 -0.67 9.06 6.71
N LEU A 13 0.50 9.38 7.30
CA LEU A 13 1.10 8.56 8.34
C LEU A 13 0.23 8.48 9.60
N ALA A 14 -0.34 9.60 10.03
CA ALA A 14 -1.25 9.65 11.17
C ALA A 14 -2.53 8.84 10.91
N GLY A 15 -3.11 8.96 9.72
CA GLY A 15 -4.29 8.19 9.31
C GLY A 15 -4.04 6.69 9.31
N ILE A 16 -2.90 6.23 8.77
CA ILE A 16 -2.53 4.81 8.79
C ILE A 16 -2.32 4.32 10.23
N ARG A 17 -1.63 5.08 11.09
CA ARG A 17 -1.45 4.73 12.50
C ARG A 17 -2.79 4.63 13.23
N GLY A 18 -3.70 5.58 13.00
CA GLY A 18 -5.04 5.55 13.58
C GLY A 18 -5.91 4.39 13.07
N SER A 19 -5.70 3.91 11.85
CA SER A 19 -6.40 2.72 11.34
C SER A 19 -5.92 1.43 12.02
N LEU A 20 -4.63 1.32 12.35
CA LEU A 20 -4.06 0.17 13.06
C LEU A 20 -4.67 -0.03 14.46
N GLU A 21 -5.07 1.06 15.11
CA GLU A 21 -5.70 1.00 16.42
C GLU A 21 -7.16 0.53 16.35
N ARG A 22 -7.84 0.80 15.23
CA ARG A 22 -9.28 0.52 15.03
C ARG A 22 -9.60 -0.83 14.44
N GLU A 23 -8.84 -1.28 13.44
CA GLU A 23 -9.24 -2.41 12.58
C GLU A 23 -8.51 -3.74 12.86
N GLY A 24 -7.79 -3.90 13.92
CA GLY A 24 -7.13 -5.18 14.20
C GLY A 24 -6.10 -5.59 13.11
N LYS A 25 -5.24 -6.53 13.43
CA LYS A 25 -3.95 -6.82 12.81
C LYS A 25 -3.99 -7.56 11.45
N HIS A 26 -4.76 -7.12 10.47
CA HIS A 26 -4.77 -7.75 9.14
C HIS A 26 -3.58 -7.36 8.27
N LEU A 27 -3.02 -6.16 8.45
CA LEU A 27 -1.83 -5.68 7.75
C LEU A 27 -0.73 -5.34 8.78
N LYS A 28 0.47 -5.83 8.53
CA LYS A 28 1.66 -5.40 9.27
C LYS A 28 2.29 -4.23 8.54
N TRP A 29 2.16 -3.04 9.09
CA TRP A 29 2.80 -1.85 8.56
C TRP A 29 4.19 -1.65 9.17
N VAL A 30 5.14 -1.30 8.32
CA VAL A 30 6.48 -0.87 8.71
C VAL A 30 6.68 0.53 8.17
N PHE A 31 6.95 1.48 9.06
CA PHE A 31 7.20 2.87 8.71
C PHE A 31 8.70 3.08 8.54
N SER A 32 9.11 3.68 7.44
CA SER A 32 10.51 3.95 7.14
C SER A 32 10.66 5.30 6.45
N THR A 33 11.82 5.90 6.64
CA THR A 33 12.31 7.03 5.85
C THR A 33 13.34 6.50 4.87
N GLY A 34 13.20 6.78 3.61
CA GLY A 34 14.11 6.25 2.58
C GLY A 34 14.04 7.06 1.29
N SER A 35 14.43 6.47 0.18
CA SER A 35 14.34 7.04 -1.16
C SER A 35 13.42 6.20 -2.05
N ASP A 36 13.06 6.71 -3.22
CA ASP A 36 12.31 5.96 -4.24
C ASP A 36 13.01 4.62 -4.61
N VAL A 37 14.35 4.64 -4.70
CA VAL A 37 15.16 3.44 -4.96
C VAL A 37 14.98 2.41 -3.85
N TRP A 38 14.96 2.86 -2.58
CA TRP A 38 14.74 1.99 -1.44
C TRP A 38 13.33 1.36 -1.46
N SER A 39 12.31 2.14 -1.80
CA SER A 39 10.93 1.64 -1.91
C SER A 39 10.81 0.50 -2.91
N LYS A 40 11.48 0.62 -4.06
CA LYS A 40 11.50 -0.41 -5.09
C LYS A 40 12.29 -1.64 -4.65
N SER A 41 13.46 -1.46 -3.99
CA SER A 41 14.28 -2.60 -3.53
C SER A 41 13.54 -3.44 -2.50
N MET A 42 12.79 -2.85 -1.55
CA MET A 42 12.00 -3.58 -0.57
C MET A 42 10.97 -4.54 -1.20
N VAL A 43 10.39 -4.16 -2.33
CA VAL A 43 9.47 -5.02 -3.08
C VAL A 43 10.23 -6.07 -3.87
N LEU A 44 11.36 -5.70 -4.51
CA LEU A 44 12.18 -6.60 -5.32
C LEU A 44 12.89 -7.67 -4.50
N GLU A 45 13.34 -7.32 -3.29
CA GLU A 45 14.01 -8.23 -2.35
C GLU A 45 13.02 -9.04 -1.51
N GLU A 46 11.71 -8.93 -1.83
CA GLU A 46 10.62 -9.66 -1.18
C GLU A 46 10.44 -9.37 0.31
N GLU A 47 11.00 -8.29 0.83
CA GLU A 47 10.85 -7.87 2.22
C GLU A 47 9.45 -7.30 2.51
N ALA A 48 8.81 -6.69 1.49
CA ALA A 48 7.44 -6.21 1.55
C ALA A 48 6.58 -6.76 0.39
N TRP A 49 5.29 -6.97 0.61
CA TRP A 49 4.32 -7.29 -0.43
C TRP A 49 3.94 -6.08 -1.27
N ALA A 50 3.92 -4.92 -0.63
CA ALA A 50 3.67 -3.64 -1.27
C ALA A 50 4.33 -2.53 -0.44
N VAL A 51 4.75 -1.47 -1.10
CA VAL A 51 5.30 -0.27 -0.46
C VAL A 51 4.48 0.93 -0.89
N LEU A 52 3.88 1.62 0.07
CA LEU A 52 3.22 2.89 -0.13
C LEU A 52 4.22 4.02 0.08
N GLN A 53 4.37 4.87 -0.91
CA GLN A 53 5.24 6.03 -0.88
C GLN A 53 4.43 7.31 -1.06
N VAL A 54 4.51 8.23 -0.13
CA VAL A 54 4.06 9.61 -0.33
C VAL A 54 5.17 10.34 -1.06
N ASN A 55 4.85 10.92 -2.21
CA ASN A 55 5.83 11.52 -3.09
C ASN A 55 6.24 12.91 -2.60
N ALA A 56 7.49 13.29 -2.89
CA ALA A 56 8.02 14.58 -2.51
C ALA A 56 7.20 15.74 -3.09
N ASN A 57 7.02 16.79 -2.29
CA ASN A 57 6.32 18.01 -2.67
C ASN A 57 4.83 17.83 -3.06
N ALA A 58 4.16 16.74 -2.67
CA ALA A 58 2.74 16.53 -2.97
C ALA A 58 1.86 17.67 -2.43
N SER A 59 2.10 18.09 -1.19
CA SER A 59 1.44 19.25 -0.57
C SER A 59 1.65 20.53 -1.36
N PHE A 60 2.88 20.80 -1.77
CA PHE A 60 3.25 22.01 -2.49
C PHE A 60 2.67 22.05 -3.91
N ALA A 61 2.71 20.90 -4.61
CA ALA A 61 2.18 20.75 -5.97
C ALA A 61 0.68 21.08 -6.02
N LEU A 62 -0.10 20.55 -5.07
CA LEU A 62 -1.53 20.86 -4.97
C LEU A 62 -1.77 22.35 -4.72
N GLN A 63 -1.04 22.97 -3.77
CA GLN A 63 -1.20 24.39 -3.48
C GLN A 63 -0.86 25.28 -4.69
N GLN A 64 0.18 24.92 -5.43
CA GLN A 64 0.56 25.64 -6.66
C GLN A 64 -0.52 25.49 -7.74
N ALA A 65 -1.04 24.27 -7.92
CA ALA A 65 -2.09 24.01 -8.90
C ALA A 65 -3.38 24.78 -8.60
N LEU A 66 -3.80 24.85 -7.33
CA LEU A 66 -4.96 25.63 -6.90
C LEU A 66 -4.77 27.12 -7.12
N LYS A 67 -3.58 27.68 -6.78
CA LYS A 67 -3.28 29.10 -6.95
C LYS A 67 -3.19 29.52 -8.42
N ARG A 68 -2.79 28.63 -9.31
CA ARG A 68 -2.62 28.91 -10.74
C ARG A 68 -3.81 28.47 -11.59
N GLY A 69 -4.73 27.67 -11.04
CA GLY A 69 -5.79 27.01 -11.78
C GLY A 69 -5.23 26.02 -12.82
N ASP A 70 -4.19 25.28 -12.44
CA ASP A 70 -3.44 24.43 -13.36
C ASP A 70 -4.21 23.13 -13.64
N ARG A 71 -4.70 23.01 -14.86
CA ARG A 71 -5.43 21.83 -15.35
C ARG A 71 -4.54 20.61 -15.58
N SER A 72 -3.22 20.79 -15.62
CA SER A 72 -2.27 19.70 -15.83
C SER A 72 -1.90 18.98 -14.52
N TYR A 73 -2.41 19.44 -13.37
CA TYR A 73 -2.21 18.78 -12.10
C TYR A 73 -2.72 17.34 -12.15
N ASP A 74 -1.85 16.40 -11.78
CA ASP A 74 -2.21 14.97 -11.72
C ASP A 74 -2.30 14.51 -10.27
N PRO A 75 -3.51 14.19 -9.76
CA PRO A 75 -3.69 13.66 -8.41
C PRO A 75 -2.94 12.34 -8.15
N LEU A 76 -2.68 11.53 -9.19
CA LEU A 76 -1.95 10.27 -9.07
C LEU A 76 -0.48 10.47 -8.68
N SER A 77 0.07 11.67 -8.95
CA SER A 77 1.44 12.01 -8.58
C SER A 77 1.66 12.17 -7.07
N ALA A 78 0.61 12.18 -6.26
CA ALA A 78 0.71 12.41 -4.81
C ALA A 78 1.22 11.19 -4.04
N VAL A 79 0.75 10.00 -4.39
CA VAL A 79 1.07 8.76 -3.69
C VAL A 79 1.33 7.64 -4.70
N THR A 80 2.39 6.87 -4.48
CA THR A 80 2.71 5.70 -5.30
C THR A 80 2.67 4.42 -4.47
N LEU A 81 1.99 3.40 -4.99
CA LEU A 81 1.96 2.05 -4.44
C LEU A 81 2.76 1.12 -5.33
N TYR A 82 3.93 0.70 -4.86
CA TYR A 82 4.76 -0.30 -5.53
C TYR A 82 4.36 -1.71 -5.13
N CYS A 83 4.24 -2.61 -6.10
CA CYS A 83 4.02 -4.03 -5.88
C CYS A 83 4.75 -4.86 -6.95
N ALA A 84 4.82 -6.19 -6.77
CA ALA A 84 5.35 -7.13 -7.77
C ALA A 84 4.42 -8.33 -7.89
N SER A 85 3.61 -8.36 -8.96
CA SER A 85 2.63 -9.44 -9.17
C SER A 85 3.30 -10.75 -9.58
N ALA A 86 4.51 -10.72 -10.14
CA ALA A 86 5.27 -11.92 -10.48
C ALA A 86 5.61 -12.79 -9.26
N ARG A 87 5.72 -12.21 -8.05
CA ARG A 87 5.94 -12.96 -6.81
C ARG A 87 4.78 -13.93 -6.50
N ASN A 88 3.56 -13.46 -6.55
CA ASN A 88 2.32 -14.23 -6.47
C ASN A 88 1.16 -13.34 -6.93
N GLN A 89 0.69 -13.55 -8.15
CA GLN A 89 -0.35 -12.73 -8.76
C GLN A 89 -1.62 -12.65 -7.91
N VAL A 90 -2.11 -13.79 -7.42
CA VAL A 90 -3.35 -13.85 -6.64
C VAL A 90 -3.19 -13.12 -5.32
N THR A 91 -2.13 -13.41 -4.57
CA THR A 91 -1.90 -12.77 -3.27
C THR A 91 -1.66 -11.27 -3.44
N THR A 92 -0.85 -10.86 -4.42
CA THR A 92 -0.54 -9.45 -4.63
C THR A 92 -1.76 -8.65 -5.07
N LEU A 93 -2.44 -9.08 -6.16
CA LEU A 93 -3.50 -8.29 -6.78
C LEU A 93 -4.88 -8.48 -6.14
N SER A 94 -5.16 -9.65 -5.54
CA SER A 94 -6.47 -9.92 -4.95
C SER A 94 -6.53 -9.76 -3.44
N VAL A 95 -5.38 -9.69 -2.75
CA VAL A 95 -5.34 -9.58 -1.29
C VAL A 95 -4.53 -8.37 -0.84
N ALA A 96 -3.22 -8.31 -1.16
CA ALA A 96 -2.34 -7.29 -0.59
C ALA A 96 -2.69 -5.87 -1.07
N VAL A 97 -2.79 -5.66 -2.39
CA VAL A 97 -3.12 -4.36 -2.97
C VAL A 97 -4.51 -3.88 -2.53
N PRO A 98 -5.60 -4.67 -2.65
CA PRO A 98 -6.92 -4.24 -2.18
C PRO A 98 -6.95 -3.94 -0.66
N ALA A 99 -6.24 -4.70 0.15
CA ALA A 99 -6.18 -4.45 1.59
C ALA A 99 -5.49 -3.11 1.92
N VAL A 100 -4.37 -2.80 1.24
CA VAL A 100 -3.70 -1.50 1.37
C VAL A 100 -4.61 -0.36 0.89
N MET A 101 -5.21 -0.50 -0.29
CA MET A 101 -6.10 0.52 -0.87
C MET A 101 -7.35 0.75 -0.01
N GLY A 102 -7.88 -0.29 0.63
CA GLY A 102 -9.01 -0.19 1.56
C GLY A 102 -8.71 0.69 2.77
N VAL A 103 -7.46 0.73 3.23
CA VAL A 103 -7.02 1.61 4.32
C VAL A 103 -6.68 3.01 3.79
N VAL A 104 -5.99 3.10 2.66
CA VAL A 104 -5.41 4.36 2.18
C VAL A 104 -6.46 5.26 1.54
N ASN A 105 -7.37 4.74 0.72
CA ASN A 105 -8.35 5.55 0.01
C ASN A 105 -9.24 6.41 0.93
N PRO A 106 -9.79 5.90 2.04
CA PRO A 106 -10.55 6.74 2.97
C PRO A 106 -9.71 7.86 3.58
N ILE A 107 -8.44 7.59 3.89
CA ILE A 107 -7.51 8.58 4.44
C ILE A 107 -7.27 9.69 3.42
N LEU A 108 -6.98 9.33 2.17
CA LEU A 108 -6.78 10.32 1.10
C LEU A 108 -8.03 11.15 0.82
N ALA A 109 -9.21 10.54 0.86
CA ALA A 109 -10.47 11.24 0.70
C ALA A 109 -10.70 12.27 1.82
N GLN A 110 -10.42 11.89 3.07
CA GLN A 110 -10.51 12.79 4.22
C GLN A 110 -9.51 13.95 4.10
N LEU A 111 -8.23 13.66 3.85
CA LEU A 111 -7.19 14.70 3.71
C LEU A 111 -7.46 15.61 2.52
N GLY A 112 -8.02 15.06 1.44
CA GLY A 112 -8.46 15.83 0.28
C GLY A 112 -9.56 16.81 0.64
N ALA A 113 -10.59 16.37 1.37
CA ALA A 113 -11.67 17.22 1.83
C ALA A 113 -11.16 18.32 2.78
N GLU A 114 -10.27 17.97 3.73
CA GLU A 114 -9.66 18.93 4.67
C GLU A 114 -8.81 19.97 3.94
N SER A 115 -8.00 19.55 2.96
CA SER A 115 -7.17 20.44 2.15
C SER A 115 -8.02 21.40 1.32
N THR A 116 -9.10 20.89 0.71
CA THR A 116 -10.04 21.70 -0.05
C THR A 116 -10.77 22.71 0.82
N ALA A 117 -11.27 22.28 1.99
CA ALA A 117 -11.94 23.16 2.95
C ALA A 117 -10.98 24.26 3.46
N SER A 118 -9.75 23.89 3.82
CA SER A 118 -8.72 24.82 4.26
C SER A 118 -8.40 25.88 3.18
N PHE A 119 -8.27 25.43 1.92
CA PHE A 119 -8.04 26.32 0.81
C PHE A 119 -9.22 27.29 0.60
N LEU A 120 -10.46 26.77 0.56
CA LEU A 120 -11.65 27.62 0.38
C LEU A 120 -11.80 28.65 1.49
N ASN A 121 -11.54 28.26 2.74
CA ASN A 121 -11.54 29.21 3.88
C ASN A 121 -10.44 30.28 3.72
N SER A 122 -9.27 29.92 3.15
CA SER A 122 -8.16 30.88 2.96
C SER A 122 -8.45 31.94 1.89
N ILE A 123 -9.34 31.67 0.94
CA ILE A 123 -9.74 32.56 -0.15
C ILE A 123 -11.13 33.19 0.08
N GLU A 124 -11.67 33.10 1.30
CA GLU A 124 -12.97 33.67 1.61
C GLU A 124 -13.02 35.16 1.25
N GLY A 125 -13.97 35.52 0.37
CA GLY A 125 -14.13 36.89 -0.14
C GLY A 125 -13.28 37.21 -1.39
N ASP A 126 -12.37 36.36 -1.83
CA ASP A 126 -11.61 36.56 -3.08
C ASP A 126 -12.22 35.75 -4.24
N GLN A 127 -13.13 36.43 -4.97
CA GLN A 127 -13.79 35.81 -6.11
C GLN A 127 -12.84 35.46 -7.26
N THR A 128 -11.74 36.18 -7.42
CA THR A 128 -10.74 35.92 -8.47
C THR A 128 -9.97 34.67 -8.19
N ALA A 129 -9.60 34.47 -6.93
CA ALA A 129 -8.92 33.23 -6.49
C ALA A 129 -9.85 32.01 -6.64
N LEU A 130 -11.15 32.16 -6.31
CA LEU A 130 -12.13 31.10 -6.49
C LEU A 130 -12.30 30.73 -7.97
N GLU A 131 -12.47 31.72 -8.87
CA GLU A 131 -12.57 31.47 -10.31
C GLU A 131 -11.31 30.79 -10.87
N THR A 132 -10.16 31.14 -10.34
CA THR A 132 -8.88 30.51 -10.73
C THR A 132 -8.84 29.06 -10.28
N ALA A 133 -9.20 28.75 -9.03
CA ALA A 133 -9.21 27.39 -8.50
C ALA A 133 -10.22 26.48 -9.22
N LEU A 134 -11.37 27.02 -9.64
CA LEU A 134 -12.39 26.30 -10.41
C LEU A 134 -11.89 25.85 -11.80
N ARG A 135 -10.77 26.41 -12.29
CA ARG A 135 -10.13 25.92 -13.53
C ARG A 135 -9.44 24.57 -13.35
N CYS A 136 -9.16 24.14 -12.11
CA CYS A 136 -8.61 22.85 -11.77
C CYS A 136 -9.64 22.01 -10.99
N PRO A 137 -10.66 21.44 -11.64
CA PRO A 137 -11.71 20.70 -10.94
C PRO A 137 -11.17 19.47 -10.21
N GLN A 138 -10.15 18.78 -10.73
CA GLN A 138 -9.49 17.64 -10.07
C GLN A 138 -8.77 18.04 -8.79
N CYS A 139 -8.23 19.29 -8.71
CA CYS A 139 -7.60 19.78 -7.48
C CYS A 139 -8.60 19.95 -6.34
N LEU A 140 -9.88 20.16 -6.64
CA LEU A 140 -10.94 20.37 -5.66
C LEU A 140 -11.71 19.07 -5.36
N ALA A 141 -12.01 18.28 -6.41
CA ALA A 141 -12.84 17.10 -6.26
C ALA A 141 -12.09 15.88 -5.69
N SER A 142 -10.86 15.67 -6.13
CA SER A 142 -10.03 14.52 -5.69
C SER A 142 -8.55 14.92 -5.78
N PRO A 143 -8.07 15.74 -4.84
CA PRO A 143 -6.73 16.31 -4.91
C PRO A 143 -5.60 15.30 -4.76
N PHE A 144 -5.88 14.14 -4.15
CA PHE A 144 -4.91 13.08 -3.92
C PHE A 144 -5.45 11.73 -4.38
N ALA A 145 -4.62 10.98 -5.09
CA ALA A 145 -4.92 9.63 -5.54
C ALA A 145 -3.67 8.76 -5.48
N VAL A 146 -3.84 7.44 -5.62
CA VAL A 146 -2.75 6.47 -5.59
C VAL A 146 -2.45 6.00 -7.01
N GLU A 147 -1.22 6.18 -7.45
CA GLU A 147 -0.67 5.50 -8.62
C GLU A 147 -0.18 4.11 -8.22
N GLN A 148 -0.70 3.06 -8.85
CA GLN A 148 -0.22 1.70 -8.63
C GLN A 148 0.81 1.34 -9.70
N ILE A 149 2.03 1.00 -9.27
CA ILE A 149 3.12 0.54 -10.14
C ILE A 149 3.46 -0.91 -9.82
N ASP A 150 3.21 -1.80 -10.78
CA ASP A 150 3.67 -3.18 -10.73
C ASP A 150 5.09 -3.24 -11.30
N ILE A 151 6.10 -3.41 -10.43
CA ILE A 151 7.52 -3.37 -10.80
C ILE A 151 7.90 -4.59 -11.64
N ILE A 152 7.34 -5.75 -11.31
CA ILE A 152 7.53 -7.00 -12.06
C ILE A 152 6.15 -7.60 -12.33
N PRO A 153 5.52 -7.21 -13.47
CA PRO A 153 4.19 -7.71 -13.80
C PRO A 153 4.24 -9.20 -14.19
N PHE A 154 3.22 -9.93 -13.74
CA PHE A 154 3.02 -11.30 -14.16
C PHE A 154 2.46 -11.34 -15.59
N ILE A 155 3.32 -11.63 -16.57
CA ILE A 155 3.00 -11.50 -18.00
C ILE A 155 2.46 -12.82 -18.61
N SER A 156 2.52 -13.95 -17.89
CA SER A 156 2.17 -15.26 -18.47
C SER A 156 0.89 -15.86 -17.89
N PRO A 157 -0.28 -15.56 -18.46
CA PRO A 157 -1.54 -16.17 -18.04
C PRO A 157 -1.56 -17.71 -18.24
N VAL A 158 -0.80 -18.22 -19.20
CA VAL A 158 -0.71 -19.66 -19.51
C VAL A 158 0.02 -20.44 -18.42
N ALA A 159 1.04 -19.84 -17.79
CA ALA A 159 1.78 -20.47 -16.71
C ALA A 159 0.94 -20.66 -15.43
N PHE A 160 -0.06 -19.81 -15.19
CA PHE A 160 -0.94 -19.93 -14.02
C PHE A 160 -1.80 -21.19 -14.07
N GLY A 161 -2.36 -21.52 -15.23
CA GLY A 161 -3.17 -22.75 -15.43
C GLY A 161 -2.36 -24.02 -15.15
N THR A 162 -1.14 -24.10 -15.69
CA THR A 162 -0.26 -25.26 -15.54
C THR A 162 0.33 -25.40 -14.14
N LEU A 163 0.69 -24.30 -13.48
CA LEU A 163 1.20 -24.30 -12.12
C LEU A 163 0.12 -24.68 -11.10
N SER A 164 -1.08 -24.13 -11.19
CA SER A 164 -2.18 -24.45 -10.29
C SER A 164 -2.65 -25.90 -10.46
N THR A 165 -2.76 -26.41 -11.70
CA THR A 165 -3.10 -27.78 -11.99
C THR A 165 -1.99 -28.74 -11.53
N GLY A 166 -0.72 -28.41 -11.80
CA GLY A 166 0.44 -29.20 -11.36
C GLY A 166 0.52 -29.36 -9.84
N LEU A 167 0.27 -28.29 -9.08
CA LEU A 167 0.25 -28.33 -7.61
C LEU A 167 -0.88 -29.19 -7.05
N ILE A 168 -2.03 -29.25 -7.71
CA ILE A 168 -3.14 -30.13 -7.32
C ILE A 168 -2.78 -31.61 -7.51
N PHE A 169 -2.04 -31.95 -8.57
CA PHE A 169 -1.64 -33.34 -8.86
C PHE A 169 -0.40 -33.82 -8.07
N VAL A 170 0.49 -32.94 -7.65
CA VAL A 170 1.69 -33.30 -6.87
C VAL A 170 1.35 -33.57 -5.39
N ARG A 171 0.30 -32.94 -4.86
CA ARG A 171 -0.05 -33.08 -3.43
C ARG A 171 -0.53 -34.46 -2.96
N PRO A 172 -1.21 -35.31 -3.77
CA PRO A 172 -1.65 -36.63 -3.33
C PRO A 172 -0.57 -37.72 -3.28
N SER A 173 0.57 -37.51 -3.93
CA SER A 173 1.60 -38.58 -4.09
C SER A 173 2.78 -38.49 -3.13
N THR A 174 2.82 -37.52 -2.24
CA THR A 174 3.80 -37.52 -1.15
C THR A 174 3.24 -38.31 0.04
N PRO A 175 3.72 -39.54 0.31
CA PRO A 175 3.37 -40.20 1.53
C PRO A 175 3.84 -39.38 2.72
N SER A 176 2.91 -39.06 3.60
CA SER A 176 3.19 -38.27 4.81
C SER A 176 4.30 -38.88 5.61
N ARG A 177 5.53 -38.42 5.50
CA ARG A 177 6.66 -38.74 6.38
C ARG A 177 6.47 -38.26 7.83
N HIS A 178 5.29 -37.71 8.16
CA HIS A 178 4.99 -37.21 9.50
C HIS A 178 4.78 -38.28 10.57
N SER A 179 4.67 -39.57 10.20
CA SER A 179 4.44 -40.63 11.20
C SER A 179 5.70 -41.07 11.94
N SER A 180 6.90 -40.78 11.43
CA SER A 180 8.15 -41.27 12.05
C SER A 180 8.71 -40.36 13.15
N TYR A 181 8.48 -39.04 13.03
CA TYR A 181 8.99 -38.10 14.05
C TYR A 181 8.15 -38.09 15.34
N GLN A 182 6.84 -38.29 15.24
CA GLN A 182 5.98 -38.34 16.43
C GLN A 182 6.22 -39.56 17.32
N LYS A 183 6.73 -40.66 16.77
CA LYS A 183 7.08 -41.85 17.59
C LYS A 183 8.40 -41.69 18.35
N CYS A 184 9.33 -40.87 17.87
CA CYS A 184 10.58 -40.60 18.58
C CYS A 184 10.39 -39.71 19.80
N ASP A 185 9.50 -38.70 19.73
CA ASP A 185 9.25 -37.78 20.85
C ASP A 185 8.55 -38.47 22.02
N ILE A 186 7.64 -39.42 21.75
CA ILE A 186 6.95 -40.19 22.80
C ILE A 186 7.92 -41.17 23.51
N ALA A 187 8.90 -41.71 22.80
CA ALA A 187 9.93 -42.57 23.39
C ALA A 187 10.91 -41.77 24.26
N ALA A 188 11.28 -40.56 23.85
CA ALA A 188 12.15 -39.67 24.62
C ALA A 188 11.47 -39.17 25.91
N GLN A 189 10.17 -38.83 25.86
CA GLN A 189 9.42 -38.39 27.04
C GLN A 189 9.21 -39.53 28.09
N ARG A 190 9.09 -40.77 27.65
CA ARG A 190 9.00 -41.92 28.62
C ARG A 190 10.32 -42.24 29.28
N ALA A 191 11.44 -42.00 28.62
CA ALA A 191 12.77 -42.22 29.23
C ALA A 191 13.12 -41.20 30.33
N SER A 192 12.59 -39.98 30.24
CA SER A 192 12.82 -38.94 31.25
C SER A 192 11.96 -39.10 32.52
N GLN A 193 10.89 -39.88 32.48
CA GLN A 193 10.04 -40.15 33.66
C GLN A 193 10.49 -41.34 34.53
N CYS A 194 11.48 -42.12 34.10
CA CYS A 194 12.03 -43.21 34.88
C CYS A 194 13.27 -42.85 35.71
N TYR A 195 13.66 -41.56 35.78
CA TYR A 195 14.84 -41.08 36.51
C TYR A 195 14.52 -39.99 37.55
N ASN A 196 13.36 -40.07 38.19
CA ASN A 196 13.07 -39.34 39.44
C ASN A 196 12.40 -40.22 40.44
#